data_5c1250afc953c03100adc2d77aba1d28
#
_entry.id   5c1250afc953c03100adc2d77aba1d28
#
_cell.length_a   1.000
_cell.length_b   1.000
_cell.length_c   1.000
_cell.angle_alpha   90.00
_cell.angle_beta   90.00
_cell.angle_gamma   90.00
#
_symmetry.space_group_name_H-M   'P 1'
#
loop_
_entity.id
_entity.type
_entity.pdbx_description
1 polymer ?
#
loop_
_entity_poly.entity_id
_entity_poly.type
_entity_poly.pdbx_seq_one_letter_code
_entity_poly.pdbx_strand_id
1 'polypeptide(L)'
;MEKERKDIVVIGATNTDISGKCLYPLVMSDSNIGKVTTSLGGVGHNIALNLSRMGKRVSFITSLGSDNFGASARKELENVMDISDSVFFHGPSGVYLYVSDEKGEMIVAVNDMSAAKEITPSFLETKKEIIESAPFIVLDANLEEESIQYASKTANGIVVCDAVSTLKAGRLVSSFPFID
;
A
#
# COMPACT_ATOMS: atom_id res chain seq x y z
N MET A 1 6.88 0.72 29.75
CA MET A 1 5.91 1.56 29.01
C MET A 1 4.97 0.59 28.29
N GLU A 2 3.69 0.55 28.68
CA GLU A 2 2.71 -0.19 27.89
C GLU A 2 2.69 0.41 26.48
N LYS A 3 2.91 -0.44 25.46
CA LYS A 3 2.70 -0.03 24.07
C LYS A 3 1.24 0.37 23.93
N GLU A 4 1.00 1.62 23.53
CA GLU A 4 -0.35 2.13 23.32
C GLU A 4 -1.09 1.23 22.34
N ARG A 5 -2.19 0.63 22.80
CA ARG A 5 -2.96 -0.35 21.99
C ARG A 5 -3.47 0.32 20.72
N LYS A 6 -3.15 -0.24 19.56
CA LYS A 6 -3.65 0.23 18.27
C LYS A 6 -5.10 -0.19 18.08
N ASP A 7 -5.89 0.64 17.40
CA ASP A 7 -7.28 0.31 17.09
C ASP A 7 -7.35 -0.57 15.82
N ILE A 8 -6.48 -0.28 14.86
CA ILE A 8 -6.45 -0.94 13.56
C ILE A 8 -5.00 -1.14 13.11
N VAL A 9 -4.69 -2.32 12.61
CA VAL A 9 -3.47 -2.59 11.85
C VAL A 9 -3.84 -2.71 10.38
N VAL A 10 -3.22 -1.92 9.53
CA VAL A 10 -3.34 -2.02 8.08
C VAL A 10 -2.04 -2.62 7.55
N ILE A 11 -2.11 -3.67 6.74
CA ILE A 11 -0.95 -4.29 6.08
C ILE A 11 -1.20 -4.21 4.58
N GLY A 12 -0.37 -3.45 3.87
CA GLY A 12 -0.63 -3.21 2.46
C GLY A 12 0.40 -2.34 1.76
N ALA A 13 0.20 -2.13 0.47
CA ALA A 13 1.15 -1.43 -0.36
C ALA A 13 1.06 0.10 -0.23
N THR A 14 2.22 0.72 -0.33
CA THR A 14 2.42 2.14 -0.63
C THR A 14 3.19 2.27 -1.94
N ASN A 15 2.82 3.23 -2.76
CA ASN A 15 3.55 3.57 -3.98
C ASN A 15 3.53 5.07 -4.22
N THR A 16 4.44 5.55 -5.06
CA THR A 16 4.37 6.91 -5.60
C THR A 16 3.62 6.88 -6.92
N ASP A 17 2.51 7.61 -6.99
CA ASP A 17 1.79 7.85 -8.23
C ASP A 17 2.44 9.02 -8.98
N ILE A 18 2.87 8.77 -10.23
CA ILE A 18 3.38 9.79 -11.14
C ILE A 18 2.39 9.93 -12.29
N SER A 19 1.74 11.07 -12.39
CA SER A 19 0.78 11.34 -13.45
C SER A 19 1.29 12.39 -14.42
N GLY A 20 1.27 12.07 -15.71
CA GLY A 20 1.48 13.02 -16.81
C GLY A 20 0.17 13.29 -17.53
N LYS A 21 -0.31 14.55 -17.51
CA LYS A 21 -1.50 14.96 -18.28
C LYS A 21 -1.08 15.84 -19.45
N CYS A 22 -1.43 15.45 -20.68
CA CYS A 22 -1.23 16.27 -21.86
C CYS A 22 -2.10 17.53 -21.81
N LEU A 23 -1.57 18.67 -22.25
CA LEU A 23 -2.32 19.91 -22.34
C LEU A 23 -3.00 20.09 -23.71
N TYR A 24 -2.55 19.36 -24.72
CA TYR A 24 -3.04 19.38 -26.10
C TYR A 24 -3.34 17.96 -26.56
N PRO A 25 -4.05 17.78 -27.69
CA PRO A 25 -4.30 16.47 -28.27
C PRO A 25 -3.00 15.64 -28.38
N LEU A 26 -3.05 14.40 -27.86
CA LEU A 26 -1.90 13.52 -27.79
C LEU A 26 -1.34 13.20 -29.19
N VAL A 27 -0.04 13.36 -29.34
CA VAL A 27 0.73 12.88 -30.50
C VAL A 27 1.54 11.67 -30.09
N MET A 28 1.20 10.50 -30.67
CA MET A 28 1.90 9.25 -30.38
C MET A 28 3.34 9.29 -30.88
N SER A 29 4.25 8.69 -30.11
CA SER A 29 5.69 8.61 -30.44
C SER A 29 6.39 9.97 -30.53
N ASP A 30 5.86 10.99 -29.88
CA ASP A 30 6.45 12.33 -29.80
C ASP A 30 6.44 12.85 -28.35
N SER A 31 7.17 13.95 -28.12
CA SER A 31 7.18 14.66 -26.85
C SER A 31 5.95 15.56 -26.73
N ASN A 32 5.06 15.26 -25.80
CA ASN A 32 3.84 16.01 -25.57
C ASN A 32 4.01 17.04 -24.45
N ILE A 33 3.62 18.27 -24.68
CA ILE A 33 3.60 19.29 -23.64
C ILE A 33 2.49 18.94 -22.64
N GLY A 34 2.86 18.87 -21.35
CA GLY A 34 1.94 18.42 -20.31
C GLY A 34 2.28 18.94 -18.94
N LYS A 35 1.52 18.49 -17.95
CA LYS A 35 1.77 18.69 -16.53
C LYS A 35 2.08 17.34 -15.88
N VAL A 36 3.16 17.29 -15.11
CA VAL A 36 3.51 16.12 -14.31
C VAL A 36 3.27 16.43 -12.84
N THR A 37 2.62 15.49 -12.14
CA THR A 37 2.41 15.56 -10.69
C THR A 37 2.79 14.25 -10.03
N THR A 38 3.19 14.33 -8.76
CA THR A 38 3.47 13.17 -7.93
C THR A 38 2.62 13.21 -6.67
N SER A 39 2.17 12.04 -6.21
CA SER A 39 1.45 11.89 -4.94
C SER A 39 1.72 10.51 -4.35
N LEU A 40 1.53 10.36 -3.03
CA LEU A 40 1.47 9.04 -2.44
C LEU A 40 0.17 8.35 -2.80
N GLY A 41 0.27 7.08 -3.12
CA GLY A 41 -0.83 6.19 -3.46
C GLY A 41 -0.64 4.81 -2.84
N GLY A 42 -1.41 3.86 -3.36
CA GLY A 42 -1.53 2.50 -2.85
C GLY A 42 -2.81 2.31 -2.04
N VAL A 43 -3.47 1.16 -2.23
CA VAL A 43 -4.75 0.89 -1.57
C VAL A 43 -4.57 0.83 -0.05
N GLY A 44 -3.56 0.10 0.45
CA GLY A 44 -3.24 0.05 1.88
C GLY A 44 -2.96 1.44 2.45
N HIS A 45 -2.15 2.25 1.76
CA HIS A 45 -1.88 3.62 2.15
C HIS A 45 -3.18 4.45 2.26
N ASN A 46 -4.03 4.42 1.23
CA ASN A 46 -5.26 5.21 1.20
C ASN A 46 -6.22 4.82 2.33
N ILE A 47 -6.33 3.52 2.63
CA ILE A 47 -7.14 3.03 3.76
C ILE A 47 -6.57 3.54 5.08
N ALA A 48 -5.27 3.34 5.32
CA ALA A 48 -4.60 3.75 6.55
C ALA A 48 -4.71 5.26 6.79
N LEU A 49 -4.49 6.06 5.73
CA LEU A 49 -4.61 7.52 5.78
C LEU A 49 -6.02 7.97 6.15
N ASN A 50 -7.04 7.41 5.51
CA ASN A 50 -8.43 7.78 5.79
C ASN A 50 -8.83 7.41 7.22
N LEU A 51 -8.47 6.21 7.69
CA LEU A 51 -8.72 5.79 9.07
C LEU A 51 -8.02 6.72 10.08
N SER A 52 -6.76 7.10 9.82
CA SER A 52 -6.03 8.06 10.68
C SER A 52 -6.72 9.43 10.70
N ARG A 53 -7.18 9.93 9.54
CA ARG A 53 -7.95 11.19 9.45
C ARG A 53 -9.30 11.13 10.16
N MET A 54 -9.87 9.94 10.30
CA MET A 54 -11.08 9.70 11.11
C MET A 54 -10.78 9.57 12.60
N GLY A 55 -9.54 9.84 13.03
CA GLY A 55 -9.13 9.82 14.44
C GLY A 55 -8.87 8.42 15.01
N LYS A 56 -8.68 7.39 14.16
CA LYS A 56 -8.30 6.06 14.62
C LYS A 56 -6.79 5.96 14.82
N ARG A 57 -6.37 5.20 15.82
CA ARG A 57 -4.96 4.88 16.06
C ARG A 57 -4.55 3.73 15.13
N VAL A 58 -3.94 4.09 14.00
CA VAL A 58 -3.54 3.15 12.96
C VAL A 58 -2.07 2.82 13.09
N SER A 59 -1.72 1.52 13.06
CA SER A 59 -0.40 1.05 12.69
C SER A 59 -0.45 0.60 11.24
N PHE A 60 0.40 1.16 10.40
CA PHE A 60 0.47 0.81 8.99
C PHE A 60 1.77 0.06 8.71
N ILE A 61 1.63 -1.21 8.34
CA ILE A 61 2.73 -2.08 7.93
C ILE A 61 2.79 -2.07 6.41
N THR A 62 3.79 -1.39 5.88
CA THR A 62 4.05 -1.27 4.45
C THR A 62 5.53 -1.52 4.15
N SER A 63 5.94 -1.40 2.90
CA SER A 63 7.33 -1.53 2.47
C SER A 63 7.80 -0.27 1.76
N LEU A 64 8.94 0.26 2.19
CA LEU A 64 9.54 1.47 1.65
C LEU A 64 11.00 1.21 1.29
N GLY A 65 11.37 1.50 0.05
CA GLY A 65 12.73 1.39 -0.43
C GLY A 65 13.65 2.51 0.08
N SER A 66 14.94 2.36 -0.19
CA SER A 66 15.97 3.35 0.18
C SER A 66 16.17 4.46 -0.86
N ASP A 67 15.30 4.55 -1.85
CA ASP A 67 15.32 5.58 -2.89
C ASP A 67 14.64 6.90 -2.42
N ASN A 68 14.66 7.92 -3.29
CA ASN A 68 14.06 9.22 -2.99
C ASN A 68 12.53 9.14 -2.78
N PHE A 69 11.85 8.21 -3.46
CA PHE A 69 10.41 7.99 -3.28
C PHE A 69 10.13 7.41 -1.90
N GLY A 70 10.90 6.40 -1.46
CA GLY A 70 10.78 5.83 -0.13
C GLY A 70 11.09 6.83 0.98
N ALA A 71 12.14 7.65 0.82
CA ALA A 71 12.46 8.70 1.78
C ALA A 71 11.34 9.75 1.90
N SER A 72 10.75 10.17 0.77
CA SER A 72 9.63 11.11 0.74
C SER A 72 8.37 10.50 1.37
N ALA A 73 8.03 9.27 0.98
CA ALA A 73 6.90 8.53 1.52
C ALA A 73 7.01 8.35 3.04
N ARG A 74 8.18 7.92 3.52
CA ARG A 74 8.45 7.77 4.95
C ARG A 74 8.17 9.04 5.73
N LYS A 75 8.73 10.16 5.27
CA LYS A 75 8.56 11.47 5.92
C LYS A 75 7.09 11.89 5.99
N GLU A 76 6.32 11.63 4.93
CA GLU A 76 4.90 11.98 4.89
C GLU A 76 4.08 11.08 5.83
N LEU A 77 4.31 9.77 5.80
CA LEU A 77 3.58 8.78 6.59
C LEU A 77 3.83 8.95 8.10
N GLU A 78 5.09 9.16 8.53
CA GLU A 78 5.46 9.34 9.93
C GLU A 78 4.76 10.55 10.59
N ASN A 79 4.28 11.52 9.80
CA ASN A 79 3.54 12.67 10.30
C ASN A 79 2.05 12.37 10.61
N VAL A 80 1.50 11.28 10.07
CA VAL A 80 0.05 11.02 10.12
C VAL A 80 -0.32 9.69 10.72
N MET A 81 0.60 8.72 10.80
CA MET A 81 0.34 7.39 11.34
C MET A 81 1.63 6.71 11.81
N ASP A 82 1.46 5.63 12.58
CA ASP A 82 2.59 4.81 13.01
C ASP A 82 2.98 3.82 11.91
N ILE A 83 4.22 3.92 11.44
CA ILE A 83 4.83 3.02 10.44
C ILE A 83 6.06 2.29 11.00
N SER A 84 6.25 2.30 12.32
CA SER A 84 7.44 1.71 12.96
C SER A 84 7.59 0.22 12.72
N ASP A 85 6.51 -0.47 12.41
CA ASP A 85 6.48 -1.89 12.09
C ASP A 85 6.60 -2.19 10.58
N SER A 86 6.84 -1.19 9.73
CA SER A 86 7.01 -1.36 8.29
C SER A 86 8.37 -1.94 7.89
N VAL A 87 8.46 -2.46 6.66
CA VAL A 87 9.72 -2.90 6.03
C VAL A 87 10.45 -1.69 5.45
N PHE A 88 11.67 -1.46 5.90
CA PHE A 88 12.60 -0.52 5.27
C PHE A 88 13.73 -1.34 4.65
N PHE A 89 13.83 -1.34 3.32
CA PHE A 89 14.74 -2.23 2.61
C PHE A 89 15.64 -1.49 1.62
N HIS A 90 16.72 -2.15 1.22
CA HIS A 90 17.64 -1.60 0.23
C HIS A 90 17.19 -1.96 -1.19
N GLY A 91 16.44 -1.06 -1.81
CA GLY A 91 15.86 -1.26 -3.15
C GLY A 91 14.94 -0.11 -3.55
N PRO A 92 14.30 -0.22 -4.73
CA PRO A 92 13.35 0.78 -5.22
C PRO A 92 11.99 0.66 -4.52
N SER A 93 11.37 1.81 -4.24
CA SER A 93 9.98 1.87 -3.76
C SER A 93 8.99 1.60 -4.89
N GLY A 94 7.75 1.25 -4.54
CA GLY A 94 6.67 1.08 -5.51
C GLY A 94 6.36 2.37 -6.28
N VAL A 95 6.11 2.25 -7.59
CA VAL A 95 5.75 3.37 -8.48
C VAL A 95 4.61 2.96 -9.39
N TYR A 96 3.64 3.84 -9.53
CA TYR A 96 2.59 3.78 -10.53
C TYR A 96 2.68 5.01 -11.44
N LEU A 97 3.14 4.81 -12.66
CA LEU A 97 3.26 5.86 -13.67
C LEU A 97 2.10 5.76 -14.66
N TYR A 98 1.40 6.85 -14.92
CA TYR A 98 0.40 6.89 -15.99
C TYR A 98 0.40 8.20 -16.76
N VAL A 99 -0.01 8.11 -18.02
CA VAL A 99 -0.18 9.24 -18.92
C VAL A 99 -1.65 9.33 -19.32
N SER A 100 -2.20 10.53 -19.28
CA SER A 100 -3.54 10.83 -19.75
C SER A 100 -3.52 11.90 -20.86
N ASP A 101 -4.53 11.86 -21.70
CA ASP A 101 -4.75 12.87 -22.72
C ASP A 101 -5.23 14.21 -22.12
N GLU A 102 -5.55 15.18 -22.98
CA GLU A 102 -6.05 16.51 -22.59
C GLU A 102 -7.42 16.45 -21.90
N LYS A 103 -8.21 15.39 -22.14
CA LYS A 103 -9.51 15.15 -21.51
C LYS A 103 -9.38 14.47 -20.15
N GLY A 104 -8.19 13.91 -19.85
CA GLY A 104 -7.92 13.16 -18.62
C GLY A 104 -8.19 11.66 -18.74
N GLU A 105 -8.39 11.15 -19.96
CA GLU A 105 -8.51 9.72 -20.20
C GLU A 105 -7.12 9.06 -20.18
N MET A 106 -6.98 7.99 -19.41
CA MET A 106 -5.72 7.25 -19.30
C MET A 106 -5.37 6.57 -20.62
N ILE A 107 -4.20 6.87 -21.14
CA ILE A 107 -3.69 6.29 -22.39
C ILE A 107 -2.81 5.07 -22.11
N VAL A 108 -1.94 5.17 -21.11
CA VAL A 108 -1.02 4.10 -20.73
C VAL A 108 -0.63 4.24 -19.27
N ALA A 109 -0.42 3.11 -18.61
CA ALA A 109 0.17 3.06 -17.28
C ALA A 109 1.23 1.98 -17.18
N VAL A 110 2.23 2.21 -16.32
CA VAL A 110 3.25 1.23 -15.93
C VAL A 110 3.22 1.11 -14.41
N ASN A 111 3.11 -0.10 -13.94
CA ASN A 111 2.96 -0.41 -12.53
C ASN A 111 4.14 -1.26 -12.05
N ASP A 112 4.97 -0.72 -11.17
CA ASP A 112 5.98 -1.46 -10.44
C ASP A 112 5.62 -1.49 -8.95
N MET A 113 5.07 -2.61 -8.51
CA MET A 113 4.69 -2.86 -7.11
C MET A 113 5.60 -3.92 -6.47
N SER A 114 6.81 -4.12 -7.02
CA SER A 114 7.75 -5.14 -6.52
C SER A 114 8.10 -4.94 -5.04
N ALA A 115 8.13 -3.70 -4.57
CA ALA A 115 8.34 -3.38 -3.15
C ALA A 115 7.35 -4.08 -2.20
N ALA A 116 6.12 -4.34 -2.62
CA ALA A 116 5.12 -5.02 -1.78
C ALA A 116 5.53 -6.47 -1.45
N LYS A 117 6.39 -7.10 -2.26
CA LYS A 117 6.92 -8.45 -2.03
C LYS A 117 7.86 -8.55 -0.82
N GLU A 118 8.38 -7.42 -0.35
CA GLU A 118 9.21 -7.38 0.85
C GLU A 118 8.41 -7.65 2.14
N ILE A 119 7.07 -7.53 2.08
CA ILE A 119 6.19 -7.90 3.18
C ILE A 119 5.95 -9.42 3.11
N THR A 120 6.96 -10.19 3.46
CA THR A 120 6.94 -11.66 3.42
C THR A 120 6.30 -12.27 4.67
N PRO A 121 5.87 -13.54 4.64
CA PRO A 121 5.42 -14.24 5.84
C PRO A 121 6.47 -14.26 6.95
N SER A 122 7.76 -14.43 6.61
CA SER A 122 8.86 -14.40 7.58
C SER A 122 9.06 -13.03 8.22
N PHE A 123 8.85 -11.95 7.47
CA PHE A 123 8.81 -10.61 8.05
C PHE A 123 7.60 -10.43 8.97
N LEU A 124 6.41 -10.84 8.54
CA LEU A 124 5.17 -10.74 9.33
C LEU A 124 5.23 -11.58 10.62
N GLU A 125 5.96 -12.70 10.64
CA GLU A 125 6.24 -13.46 11.88
C GLU A 125 6.95 -12.59 12.91
N THR A 126 7.85 -11.70 12.51
CA THR A 126 8.51 -10.74 13.44
C THR A 126 7.54 -9.70 14.00
N LYS A 127 6.36 -9.57 13.40
CA LYS A 127 5.28 -8.63 13.76
C LYS A 127 4.05 -9.34 14.37
N LYS A 128 4.20 -10.62 14.69
CA LYS A 128 3.11 -11.47 15.16
C LYS A 128 2.33 -10.86 16.33
N GLU A 129 3.04 -10.34 17.33
CA GLU A 129 2.42 -9.76 18.53
C GLU A 129 1.43 -8.61 18.21
N ILE A 130 1.80 -7.71 17.29
CA ILE A 130 0.92 -6.61 16.91
C ILE A 130 -0.26 -7.11 16.05
N ILE A 131 -0.05 -8.13 15.21
CA ILE A 131 -1.11 -8.74 14.40
C ILE A 131 -2.11 -9.46 15.30
N GLU A 132 -1.65 -10.28 16.25
CA GLU A 132 -2.52 -11.02 17.19
C GLU A 132 -3.31 -10.10 18.13
N SER A 133 -2.72 -8.96 18.52
CA SER A 133 -3.34 -8.06 19.50
C SER A 133 -4.29 -7.02 18.90
N ALA A 134 -4.28 -6.85 17.57
CA ALA A 134 -5.10 -5.87 16.89
C ALA A 134 -6.59 -6.29 16.85
N PRO A 135 -7.52 -5.41 17.27
CA PRO A 135 -8.96 -5.69 17.13
C PRO A 135 -9.43 -5.78 15.69
N PHE A 136 -8.77 -5.03 14.80
CA PHE A 136 -9.07 -5.01 13.36
C PHE A 136 -7.78 -5.07 12.56
N ILE A 137 -7.76 -5.96 11.57
CA ILE A 137 -6.71 -6.07 10.56
C ILE A 137 -7.32 -5.74 9.20
N VAL A 138 -6.68 -4.87 8.45
CA VAL A 138 -7.05 -4.58 7.07
C VAL A 138 -5.89 -4.98 6.17
N LEU A 139 -6.18 -5.80 5.16
CA LEU A 139 -5.20 -6.28 4.19
C LEU A 139 -5.57 -5.76 2.80
N ASP A 140 -4.59 -5.55 1.92
CA ASP A 140 -4.85 -5.32 0.50
C ASP A 140 -4.21 -6.39 -0.39
N ALA A 141 -4.84 -6.71 -1.50
CA ALA A 141 -4.39 -7.74 -2.44
C ALA A 141 -3.20 -7.29 -3.34
N ASN A 142 -2.52 -6.18 -3.01
CA ASN A 142 -1.18 -5.92 -3.55
C ASN A 142 -0.12 -6.81 -2.92
N LEU A 143 -0.38 -7.32 -1.71
CA LEU A 143 0.45 -8.32 -1.06
C LEU A 143 0.43 -9.65 -1.84
N GLU A 144 1.47 -10.46 -1.67
CA GLU A 144 1.47 -11.83 -2.17
C GLU A 144 0.52 -12.72 -1.34
N GLU A 145 -0.03 -13.76 -1.97
CA GLU A 145 -1.03 -14.64 -1.38
C GLU A 145 -0.59 -15.23 -0.03
N GLU A 146 0.67 -15.67 0.06
CA GLU A 146 1.23 -16.27 1.27
C GLU A 146 1.27 -15.28 2.44
N SER A 147 1.50 -14.01 2.16
CA SER A 147 1.55 -12.94 3.17
C SER A 147 0.15 -12.59 3.66
N ILE A 148 -0.83 -12.54 2.77
CA ILE A 148 -2.24 -12.36 3.12
C ILE A 148 -2.70 -13.55 3.98
N GLN A 149 -2.38 -14.77 3.57
CA GLN A 149 -2.74 -15.98 4.30
C GLN A 149 -2.10 -16.03 5.68
N TYR A 150 -0.81 -15.67 5.78
CA TYR A 150 -0.13 -15.61 7.07
C TYR A 150 -0.81 -14.61 8.01
N ALA A 151 -1.02 -13.38 7.55
CA ALA A 151 -1.60 -12.32 8.37
C ALA A 151 -3.03 -12.66 8.80
N SER A 152 -3.87 -13.15 7.90
CA SER A 152 -5.27 -13.50 8.18
C SER A 152 -5.39 -14.67 9.16
N LYS A 153 -4.52 -15.69 9.07
CA LYS A 153 -4.48 -16.81 10.04
C LYS A 153 -3.96 -16.41 11.42
N THR A 154 -3.05 -15.44 11.47
CA THR A 154 -2.42 -14.99 12.72
C THR A 154 -3.30 -14.05 13.52
N ALA A 155 -4.19 -13.31 12.84
CA ALA A 155 -5.09 -12.37 13.46
C ALA A 155 -6.09 -13.05 14.42
N ASN A 156 -6.27 -12.46 15.62
CA ASN A 156 -7.34 -12.86 16.55
C ASN A 156 -8.55 -11.90 16.46
N GLY A 157 -8.40 -10.76 15.81
CA GLY A 157 -9.44 -9.76 15.58
C GLY A 157 -10.17 -9.96 14.25
N ILE A 158 -11.00 -8.99 13.91
CA ILE A 158 -11.73 -8.95 12.63
C ILE A 158 -10.75 -8.68 11.49
N VAL A 159 -10.80 -9.49 10.44
CA VAL A 159 -9.96 -9.36 9.24
C VAL A 159 -10.79 -8.91 8.05
N VAL A 160 -10.41 -7.78 7.45
CA VAL A 160 -11.04 -7.21 6.26
C VAL A 160 -10.00 -7.11 5.14
N CYS A 161 -10.40 -7.45 3.91
CA CYS A 161 -9.51 -7.38 2.75
C CYS A 161 -10.08 -6.51 1.63
N ASP A 162 -9.22 -5.68 1.03
CA ASP A 162 -9.50 -5.02 -0.23
C ASP A 162 -8.89 -5.82 -1.38
N ALA A 163 -9.72 -6.19 -2.36
CA ALA A 163 -9.30 -7.00 -3.51
C ALA A 163 -8.47 -6.23 -4.54
N VAL A 164 -8.41 -4.91 -4.47
CA VAL A 164 -7.68 -4.00 -5.36
C VAL A 164 -8.16 -4.07 -6.82
N SER A 165 -8.25 -5.25 -7.39
CA SER A 165 -8.71 -5.49 -8.76
C SER A 165 -9.20 -6.92 -8.94
N THR A 166 -9.97 -7.16 -9.99
CA THR A 166 -10.46 -8.52 -10.34
C THR A 166 -9.31 -9.53 -10.47
N LEU A 167 -8.19 -9.13 -11.05
CA LEU A 167 -7.03 -10.01 -11.22
C LEU A 167 -6.39 -10.38 -9.87
N LYS A 168 -6.27 -9.41 -8.96
CA LYS A 168 -5.65 -9.61 -7.64
C LYS A 168 -6.58 -10.28 -6.64
N ALA A 169 -7.89 -10.22 -6.84
CA ALA A 169 -8.88 -10.89 -5.99
C ALA A 169 -8.60 -12.41 -5.82
N GLY A 170 -7.99 -13.05 -6.82
CA GLY A 170 -7.57 -14.45 -6.74
C GLY A 170 -6.62 -14.76 -5.58
N ARG A 171 -5.81 -13.78 -5.14
CA ARG A 171 -4.88 -13.93 -4.01
C ARG A 171 -5.57 -14.08 -2.65
N LEU A 172 -6.87 -13.77 -2.57
CA LEU A 172 -7.64 -13.87 -1.32
C LEU A 172 -8.24 -15.25 -1.09
N VAL A 173 -8.30 -16.10 -2.12
CA VAL A 173 -9.07 -17.35 -2.11
C VAL A 173 -8.64 -18.28 -0.97
N SER A 174 -7.35 -18.46 -0.76
CA SER A 174 -6.80 -19.30 0.31
C SER A 174 -7.03 -18.72 1.73
N SER A 175 -7.36 -17.44 1.80
CA SER A 175 -7.58 -16.71 3.05
C SER A 175 -9.07 -16.55 3.42
N PHE A 176 -10.01 -16.86 2.53
CA PHE A 176 -11.45 -16.71 2.80
C PHE A 176 -11.95 -17.31 4.12
N PRO A 177 -11.43 -18.46 4.61
CA PRO A 177 -11.87 -18.99 5.91
C PRO A 177 -11.47 -18.10 7.12
N PHE A 178 -10.64 -17.11 6.93
CA PHE A 178 -10.07 -16.24 7.97
C PHE A 178 -10.41 -14.75 7.75
N ILE A 179 -11.23 -14.44 6.75
CA ILE A 179 -11.71 -13.07 6.43
C ILE A 179 -13.17 -12.98 6.86
N ASP A 180 -13.53 -11.86 7.52
CA ASP A 180 -14.88 -11.57 8.02
C ASP A 180 -15.78 -10.85 6.99
#